data_c82e7c7db0381fa31eb0c4a1c1c0dff8
#
_entry.id   c82e7c7db0381fa31eb0c4a1c1c0dff8
#
_cell.length_a   1.000
_cell.length_b   1.000
_cell.length_c   1.000
_cell.angle_alpha   90.00
_cell.angle_beta   90.00
_cell.angle_gamma   90.00
#
_symmetry.space_group_name_H-M   'P 1'
#
loop_
_entity.id
_entity.type
_entity.pdbx_description
1 polymer ?
#
loop_
_entity_poly.entity_id
_entity_poly.type
_entity_poly.pdbx_seq_one_letter_code
_entity_poly.pdbx_strand_id
1 'polypeptide(L)'
;VSKLRNALNDLDKEKESWFRKKEEFSKKIRDSIQKIKDSKAKRDSLTKEVKELKPKRDSINKGINEKLKEFDKLKKEKLNITKSLDIKESPSRIKQNIEKLEFKIETEPMAFDKEQAIMRKIKDLKKLYGDSKVIEDFNKNLKDASDSIRQMKKEANDAHKLIQEKAMQSQTLHEEILKISEEIDKM
;
A
#
# COMPACT_ATOMS: atom_id res chain seq x y z
N VAL A 1 41.00 -61.65 43.94
CA VAL A 1 41.39 -60.23 44.03
C VAL A 1 41.49 -59.57 42.64
N SER A 2 42.08 -60.24 41.63
CA SER A 2 42.23 -59.73 40.25
C SER A 2 40.88 -59.47 39.55
N LYS A 3 39.94 -60.39 39.63
CA LYS A 3 38.60 -60.25 39.00
C LYS A 3 37.79 -59.08 39.60
N LEU A 4 37.85 -58.82 40.88
CA LEU A 4 37.22 -57.70 41.57
C LEU A 4 37.84 -56.36 41.12
N ARG A 5 39.17 -56.31 40.97
CA ARG A 5 39.86 -55.13 40.51
C ARG A 5 39.53 -54.76 39.06
N ASN A 6 39.40 -55.77 38.19
CA ASN A 6 38.96 -55.55 36.82
C ASN A 6 37.51 -55.07 36.74
N ALA A 7 36.58 -55.66 37.51
CA ALA A 7 35.21 -55.22 37.58
C ALA A 7 35.07 -53.77 38.12
N LEU A 8 35.90 -53.39 39.08
CA LEU A 8 35.96 -52.01 39.61
C LEU A 8 36.43 -51.02 38.55
N ASN A 9 37.49 -51.36 37.80
CA ASN A 9 37.96 -50.55 36.70
C ASN A 9 36.97 -50.39 35.57
N ASP A 10 36.21 -51.43 35.25
CA ASP A 10 35.16 -51.39 34.21
C ASP A 10 33.99 -50.51 34.67
N LEU A 11 33.55 -50.62 35.91
CA LEU A 11 32.54 -49.74 36.51
C LEU A 11 32.97 -48.29 36.55
N ASP A 12 34.25 -48.00 36.84
CA ASP A 12 34.77 -46.63 36.82
C ASP A 12 34.79 -46.06 35.40
N LYS A 13 35.17 -46.87 34.40
CA LYS A 13 35.07 -46.44 32.96
C LYS A 13 33.64 -46.19 32.55
N GLU A 14 32.68 -47.05 32.91
CA GLU A 14 31.26 -46.83 32.66
C GLU A 14 30.77 -45.55 33.31
N LYS A 15 31.09 -45.35 34.58
CA LYS A 15 30.76 -44.12 35.32
C LYS A 15 31.30 -42.89 34.60
N GLU A 16 32.59 -42.87 34.22
CA GLU A 16 33.16 -41.75 33.46
C GLU A 16 32.45 -41.51 32.11
N SER A 17 32.11 -42.59 31.39
CA SER A 17 31.36 -42.50 30.15
C SER A 17 29.99 -41.84 30.34
N TRP A 18 29.30 -42.20 31.42
CA TRP A 18 28.01 -41.59 31.81
C TRP A 18 28.14 -40.11 32.20
N PHE A 19 29.20 -39.75 32.94
CA PHE A 19 29.48 -38.37 33.28
C PHE A 19 29.75 -37.52 32.04
N ARG A 20 30.53 -38.02 31.07
CA ARG A 20 30.79 -37.31 29.80
C ARG A 20 29.48 -37.14 28.98
N LYS A 21 28.70 -38.21 28.87
CA LYS A 21 27.38 -38.12 28.21
C LYS A 21 26.46 -37.10 28.89
N LYS A 22 26.39 -37.11 30.21
CA LYS A 22 25.62 -36.14 30.98
C LYS A 22 26.08 -34.69 30.70
N GLU A 23 27.38 -34.47 30.63
CA GLU A 23 27.94 -33.13 30.36
C GLU A 23 27.62 -32.67 28.95
N GLU A 24 27.74 -33.55 27.93
CA GLU A 24 27.37 -33.28 26.55
C GLU A 24 25.88 -32.96 26.44
N PHE A 25 24.99 -33.73 27.04
CA PHE A 25 23.55 -33.44 27.08
C PHE A 25 23.25 -32.11 27.77
N SER A 26 23.87 -31.88 28.92
CA SER A 26 23.71 -30.60 29.64
C SER A 26 24.15 -29.40 28.84
N LYS A 27 25.21 -29.53 28.03
CA LYS A 27 25.66 -28.51 27.09
C LYS A 27 24.64 -28.29 25.96
N LYS A 28 24.20 -29.37 25.30
CA LYS A 28 23.18 -29.33 24.24
C LYS A 28 21.90 -28.66 24.73
N ILE A 29 21.42 -29.02 25.90
CA ILE A 29 20.22 -28.42 26.51
C ILE A 29 20.42 -26.91 26.75
N ARG A 30 21.55 -26.49 27.28
CA ARG A 30 21.86 -25.06 27.50
C ARG A 30 21.90 -24.29 26.17
N ASP A 31 22.54 -24.84 25.15
CA ASP A 31 22.63 -24.23 23.82
C ASP A 31 21.22 -24.13 23.16
N SER A 32 20.41 -25.16 23.32
CA SER A 32 19.02 -25.18 22.82
C SER A 32 18.13 -24.16 23.55
N ILE A 33 18.27 -24.04 24.88
CA ILE A 33 17.56 -23.01 25.67
C ILE A 33 17.96 -21.61 25.23
N GLN A 34 19.25 -21.37 24.94
CA GLN A 34 19.69 -20.07 24.44
C GLN A 34 19.09 -19.77 23.08
N LYS A 35 19.08 -20.74 22.13
CA LYS A 35 18.41 -20.59 20.83
C LYS A 35 16.93 -20.26 20.98
N ILE A 36 16.22 -20.93 21.89
CA ILE A 36 14.80 -20.64 22.18
C ILE A 36 14.63 -19.19 22.65
N LYS A 37 15.50 -18.71 23.57
CA LYS A 37 15.44 -17.32 24.05
C LYS A 37 15.62 -16.30 22.91
N ASP A 38 16.63 -16.54 22.08
CA ASP A 38 16.91 -15.65 20.94
C ASP A 38 15.79 -15.66 19.91
N SER A 39 15.25 -16.84 19.61
CA SER A 39 14.10 -16.97 18.68
C SER A 39 12.82 -16.34 19.24
N LYS A 40 12.57 -16.48 20.55
CA LYS A 40 11.45 -15.79 21.24
C LYS A 40 11.59 -14.27 21.15
N ALA A 41 12.77 -13.72 21.41
CA ALA A 41 13.02 -12.28 21.33
C ALA A 41 12.77 -11.75 19.90
N LYS A 42 13.26 -12.46 18.88
CA LYS A 42 13.02 -12.12 17.47
C LYS A 42 11.54 -12.18 17.11
N ARG A 43 10.85 -13.26 17.49
CA ARG A 43 9.41 -13.43 17.27
C ARG A 43 8.60 -12.30 17.92
N ASP A 44 8.93 -11.94 19.15
CA ASP A 44 8.22 -10.91 19.89
C ASP A 44 8.44 -9.51 19.26
N SER A 45 9.66 -9.23 18.76
CA SER A 45 9.95 -8.01 17.97
C SER A 45 9.11 -7.95 16.70
N LEU A 46 9.07 -9.04 15.91
CA LEU A 46 8.26 -9.11 14.69
C LEU A 46 6.76 -8.94 14.99
N THR A 47 6.29 -9.55 16.06
CA THR A 47 4.89 -9.41 16.49
C THR A 47 4.55 -7.98 16.89
N LYS A 48 5.47 -7.27 17.55
CA LYS A 48 5.32 -5.85 17.89
C LYS A 48 5.25 -4.99 16.62
N GLU A 49 6.16 -5.21 15.67
CA GLU A 49 6.15 -4.49 14.39
C GLU A 49 4.84 -4.70 13.61
N VAL A 50 4.33 -5.94 13.58
CA VAL A 50 3.02 -6.24 12.98
C VAL A 50 1.90 -5.46 13.67
N LYS A 51 1.92 -5.38 15.01
CA LYS A 51 0.92 -4.60 15.78
C LYS A 51 0.99 -3.11 15.48
N GLU A 52 2.16 -2.56 15.17
CA GLU A 52 2.34 -1.15 14.81
C GLU A 52 1.98 -0.86 13.34
N LEU A 53 2.21 -1.82 12.44
CA LEU A 53 1.91 -1.67 11.01
C LEU A 53 0.41 -1.80 10.70
N LYS A 54 -0.33 -2.65 11.43
CA LYS A 54 -1.77 -2.84 11.22
C LYS A 54 -2.57 -1.53 11.31
N PRO A 55 -2.46 -0.73 12.38
CA PRO A 55 -3.21 0.54 12.46
C PRO A 55 -2.78 1.56 11.39
N LYS A 56 -1.50 1.57 10.97
CA LYS A 56 -1.05 2.42 9.85
C LYS A 56 -1.75 2.04 8.55
N ARG A 57 -1.79 0.76 8.20
CA ARG A 57 -2.53 0.26 7.04
C ARG A 57 -4.02 0.61 7.13
N ASP A 58 -4.62 0.42 8.29
CA ASP A 58 -6.05 0.67 8.49
C ASP A 58 -6.38 2.17 8.39
N SER A 59 -5.49 3.06 8.84
CA SER A 59 -5.59 4.51 8.63
C SER A 59 -5.52 4.88 7.15
N ILE A 60 -4.59 4.29 6.38
CA ILE A 60 -4.49 4.50 4.93
C ILE A 60 -5.79 4.04 4.25
N ASN A 61 -6.32 2.88 4.62
CA ASN A 61 -7.57 2.36 4.04
C ASN A 61 -8.78 3.26 4.37
N LYS A 62 -8.85 3.85 5.57
CA LYS A 62 -9.88 4.86 5.89
C LYS A 62 -9.74 6.09 4.98
N GLY A 63 -8.52 6.61 4.83
CA GLY A 63 -8.26 7.74 3.93
C GLY A 63 -8.62 7.45 2.47
N ILE A 64 -8.38 6.22 1.99
CA ILE A 64 -8.80 5.78 0.65
C ILE A 64 -10.33 5.84 0.53
N ASN A 65 -11.06 5.34 1.52
CA ASN A 65 -12.53 5.35 1.50
C ASN A 65 -13.11 6.78 1.54
N GLU A 66 -12.50 7.68 2.28
CA GLU A 66 -12.90 9.10 2.31
C GLU A 66 -12.65 9.76 0.95
N LYS A 67 -11.46 9.57 0.38
CA LYS A 67 -11.14 10.09 -0.97
C LYS A 67 -12.01 9.49 -2.07
N LEU A 68 -12.40 8.24 -1.97
CA LEU A 68 -13.35 7.63 -2.91
C LEU A 68 -14.72 8.30 -2.84
N LYS A 69 -15.21 8.62 -1.63
CA LYS A 69 -16.48 9.36 -1.47
C LYS A 69 -16.39 10.77 -2.07
N GLU A 70 -15.27 11.47 -1.88
CA GLU A 70 -15.03 12.79 -2.49
C GLU A 70 -14.97 12.69 -4.02
N PHE A 71 -14.27 11.70 -4.55
CA PHE A 71 -14.19 11.42 -5.98
C PHE A 71 -15.57 11.17 -6.59
N ASP A 72 -16.41 10.37 -5.92
CA ASP A 72 -17.78 10.10 -6.38
C ASP A 72 -18.66 11.35 -6.35
N LYS A 73 -18.49 12.24 -5.36
CA LYS A 73 -19.18 13.54 -5.32
C LYS A 73 -18.77 14.41 -6.50
N LEU A 74 -17.46 14.60 -6.72
CA LEU A 74 -16.94 15.37 -7.86
C LEU A 74 -17.42 14.81 -9.19
N LYS A 75 -17.47 13.49 -9.33
CA LYS A 75 -17.99 12.83 -10.53
C LYS A 75 -19.47 13.13 -10.77
N LYS A 76 -20.30 13.12 -9.73
CA LYS A 76 -21.73 13.47 -9.81
C LYS A 76 -21.91 14.95 -10.14
N GLU A 77 -21.17 15.84 -9.52
CA GLU A 77 -21.20 17.28 -9.79
C GLU A 77 -20.83 17.56 -11.25
N LYS A 78 -19.74 16.99 -11.74
CA LYS A 78 -19.35 17.07 -13.15
C LYS A 78 -20.47 16.60 -14.07
N LEU A 79 -21.11 15.45 -13.76
CA LEU A 79 -22.20 14.92 -14.58
C LEU A 79 -23.40 15.88 -14.65
N ASN A 80 -23.76 16.48 -13.52
CA ASN A 80 -24.86 17.44 -13.45
C ASN A 80 -24.53 18.70 -14.28
N ILE A 81 -23.32 19.25 -14.14
CA ILE A 81 -22.86 20.40 -14.91
C ILE A 81 -22.85 20.08 -16.42
N THR A 82 -22.30 18.92 -16.79
CA THR A 82 -22.24 18.52 -18.21
C THR A 82 -23.62 18.36 -18.82
N LYS A 83 -24.58 17.82 -18.06
CA LYS A 83 -25.98 17.68 -18.52
C LYS A 83 -26.68 19.05 -18.65
N SER A 84 -26.40 20.00 -17.76
CA SER A 84 -27.02 21.33 -17.77
C SER A 84 -26.50 22.21 -18.90
N LEU A 85 -25.26 21.98 -19.37
CA LEU A 85 -24.58 22.85 -20.35
C LEU A 85 -24.65 22.36 -21.81
N ASP A 86 -25.09 21.11 -22.05
CA ASP A 86 -25.15 20.44 -23.38
C ASP A 86 -23.90 20.70 -24.25
N ILE A 87 -22.73 20.71 -23.62
CA ILE A 87 -21.44 21.02 -24.28
C ILE A 87 -20.96 19.78 -25.04
N LYS A 88 -20.95 19.87 -26.36
CA LYS A 88 -20.52 18.78 -27.26
C LYS A 88 -19.09 18.96 -27.80
N GLU A 89 -18.52 20.18 -27.69
CA GLU A 89 -17.20 20.52 -28.22
C GLU A 89 -16.14 20.69 -27.10
N SER A 90 -14.89 20.37 -27.43
CA SER A 90 -13.79 20.61 -26.50
C SER A 90 -13.47 22.11 -26.36
N PRO A 91 -12.97 22.57 -25.19
CA PRO A 91 -12.60 23.97 -24.97
C PRO A 91 -11.64 24.53 -26.04
N SER A 92 -10.65 23.71 -26.43
CA SER A 92 -9.67 24.09 -27.46
C SER A 92 -10.33 24.35 -28.83
N ARG A 93 -11.35 23.57 -29.20
CA ARG A 93 -12.06 23.74 -30.46
C ARG A 93 -12.97 24.96 -30.44
N ILE A 94 -13.62 25.22 -29.32
CA ILE A 94 -14.44 26.42 -29.12
C ILE A 94 -13.54 27.65 -29.21
N LYS A 95 -12.36 27.67 -28.59
CA LYS A 95 -11.39 28.75 -28.67
C LYS A 95 -10.95 29.03 -30.10
N GLN A 96 -10.58 27.99 -30.86
CA GLN A 96 -10.21 28.12 -32.27
C GLN A 96 -11.36 28.69 -33.11
N ASN A 97 -12.60 28.33 -32.83
CA ASN A 97 -13.75 28.89 -33.55
C ASN A 97 -13.95 30.36 -33.21
N ILE A 98 -13.73 30.78 -31.97
CA ILE A 98 -13.77 32.22 -31.60
C ILE A 98 -12.68 32.98 -32.35
N GLU A 99 -11.43 32.54 -32.31
CA GLU A 99 -10.30 33.18 -32.99
C GLU A 99 -10.54 33.30 -34.50
N LYS A 100 -11.08 32.29 -35.16
CA LYS A 100 -11.44 32.33 -36.58
C LYS A 100 -12.52 33.37 -36.88
N LEU A 101 -13.52 33.49 -36.03
CA LEU A 101 -14.60 34.45 -36.22
C LEU A 101 -14.15 35.89 -35.93
N GLU A 102 -13.31 36.10 -34.94
CA GLU A 102 -12.67 37.39 -34.63
C GLU A 102 -11.79 37.82 -35.79
N PHE A 103 -10.91 36.96 -36.31
CA PHE A 103 -10.09 37.23 -37.48
C PHE A 103 -10.91 37.57 -38.71
N LYS A 104 -12.07 36.90 -38.91
CA LYS A 104 -12.95 37.19 -40.03
C LYS A 104 -13.57 38.58 -39.96
N ILE A 105 -13.95 39.07 -38.78
CA ILE A 105 -14.44 40.43 -38.58
C ILE A 105 -13.36 41.46 -38.87
N GLU A 106 -12.12 41.18 -38.45
CA GLU A 106 -10.99 42.12 -38.60
C GLU A 106 -10.49 42.23 -40.06
N THR A 107 -10.59 41.14 -40.82
CA THR A 107 -9.96 41.07 -42.15
C THR A 107 -10.92 41.15 -43.32
N GLU A 108 -12.19 40.83 -43.15
CA GLU A 108 -13.16 40.81 -44.24
C GLU A 108 -14.17 41.98 -44.12
N PRO A 109 -14.26 42.91 -45.08
CA PRO A 109 -15.33 43.92 -45.09
C PRO A 109 -16.68 43.24 -45.30
N MET A 110 -17.62 43.47 -44.42
CA MET A 110 -18.95 42.81 -44.45
C MET A 110 -20.08 43.81 -44.14
N ALA A 111 -21.30 43.46 -44.53
CA ALA A 111 -22.48 44.25 -44.20
C ALA A 111 -22.72 44.24 -42.68
N PHE A 112 -23.18 45.36 -42.14
CA PHE A 112 -23.42 45.57 -40.70
C PHE A 112 -24.25 44.47 -40.03
N ASP A 113 -25.30 44.00 -40.69
CA ASP A 113 -26.15 42.91 -40.16
C ASP A 113 -25.40 41.58 -40.01
N LYS A 114 -24.48 41.27 -40.94
CA LYS A 114 -23.61 40.09 -40.88
C LYS A 114 -22.57 40.20 -39.77
N GLU A 115 -21.98 41.38 -39.62
CA GLU A 115 -21.05 41.64 -38.52
C GLU A 115 -21.71 41.49 -37.16
N GLN A 116 -22.89 42.07 -36.94
CA GLN A 116 -23.65 41.87 -35.73
C GLN A 116 -24.00 40.39 -35.43
N ALA A 117 -24.36 39.62 -36.46
CA ALA A 117 -24.66 38.21 -36.29
C ALA A 117 -23.41 37.42 -35.85
N ILE A 118 -22.24 37.72 -36.41
CA ILE A 118 -20.98 37.09 -36.02
C ILE A 118 -20.58 37.52 -34.59
N MET A 119 -20.74 38.80 -34.23
CA MET A 119 -20.46 39.27 -32.87
C MET A 119 -21.34 38.58 -31.82
N ARG A 120 -22.65 38.36 -32.10
CA ARG A 120 -23.53 37.59 -31.22
C ARG A 120 -23.03 36.16 -31.09
N LYS A 121 -22.65 35.51 -32.17
CA LYS A 121 -22.11 34.14 -32.18
C LYS A 121 -20.81 34.03 -31.38
N ILE A 122 -19.90 35.03 -31.49
CA ILE A 122 -18.68 35.12 -30.69
C ILE A 122 -19.02 35.22 -29.21
N LYS A 123 -20.00 36.06 -28.82
CA LYS A 123 -20.46 36.21 -27.43
C LYS A 123 -20.98 34.89 -26.84
N ASP A 124 -21.79 34.16 -27.64
CA ASP A 124 -22.34 32.86 -27.22
C ASP A 124 -21.22 31.82 -27.10
N LEU A 125 -20.27 31.77 -28.03
CA LEU A 125 -19.10 30.89 -27.95
C LEU A 125 -18.17 31.22 -26.78
N LYS A 126 -17.97 32.52 -26.46
CA LYS A 126 -17.18 32.96 -25.29
C LYS A 126 -17.83 32.48 -23.98
N LYS A 127 -19.16 32.54 -23.89
CA LYS A 127 -19.90 31.99 -22.76
C LYS A 127 -19.71 30.47 -22.69
N LEU A 128 -19.91 29.78 -23.80
CA LEU A 128 -19.73 28.33 -23.89
C LEU A 128 -18.27 27.88 -23.54
N TYR A 129 -17.29 28.69 -23.95
CA TYR A 129 -15.88 28.47 -23.60
C TYR A 129 -15.63 28.57 -22.09
N GLY A 130 -16.22 29.57 -21.43
CA GLY A 130 -16.15 29.70 -19.97
C GLY A 130 -16.72 28.46 -19.27
N ASP A 131 -17.88 28.02 -19.68
CA ASP A 131 -18.57 26.85 -19.14
C ASP A 131 -17.77 25.55 -19.40
N SER A 132 -17.18 25.41 -20.62
CA SER A 132 -16.36 24.23 -20.96
C SER A 132 -15.04 24.18 -20.18
N LYS A 133 -14.48 25.35 -19.83
CA LYS A 133 -13.28 25.44 -18.99
C LYS A 133 -13.54 24.90 -17.57
N VAL A 134 -14.71 25.17 -17.02
CA VAL A 134 -15.13 24.60 -15.72
C VAL A 134 -15.11 23.06 -15.77
N ILE A 135 -15.60 22.46 -16.88
CA ILE A 135 -15.57 20.99 -17.05
C ILE A 135 -14.12 20.47 -17.14
N GLU A 136 -13.22 21.22 -17.79
CA GLU A 136 -11.80 20.87 -17.89
C GLU A 136 -11.13 20.88 -16.49
N ASP A 137 -11.42 21.88 -15.67
CA ASP A 137 -10.94 21.95 -14.28
C ASP A 137 -11.47 20.78 -13.43
N PHE A 138 -12.75 20.40 -13.59
CA PHE A 138 -13.28 19.19 -12.97
C PHE A 138 -12.56 17.92 -13.44
N ASN A 139 -12.23 17.81 -14.72
CA ASN A 139 -11.48 16.67 -15.25
C ASN A 139 -10.08 16.56 -14.62
N LYS A 140 -9.40 17.71 -14.46
CA LYS A 140 -8.09 17.80 -13.83
C LYS A 140 -8.20 17.36 -12.36
N ASN A 141 -9.14 17.91 -11.61
CA ASN A 141 -9.37 17.55 -10.20
C ASN A 141 -9.70 16.06 -10.03
N LEU A 142 -10.50 15.49 -10.92
CA LEU A 142 -10.82 14.05 -10.92
C LEU A 142 -9.58 13.21 -11.22
N LYS A 143 -8.73 13.64 -12.14
CA LYS A 143 -7.47 12.95 -12.45
C LYS A 143 -6.54 12.97 -11.24
N ASP A 144 -6.33 14.13 -10.64
CA ASP A 144 -5.46 14.31 -9.47
C ASP A 144 -5.97 13.47 -8.28
N ALA A 145 -7.28 13.46 -8.04
CA ALA A 145 -7.90 12.63 -7.03
C ALA A 145 -7.72 11.12 -7.31
N SER A 146 -7.89 10.71 -8.58
CA SER A 146 -7.68 9.32 -9.01
C SER A 146 -6.23 8.86 -8.81
N ASP A 147 -5.26 9.71 -9.18
CA ASP A 147 -3.83 9.42 -9.03
C ASP A 147 -3.44 9.33 -7.55
N SER A 148 -3.98 10.23 -6.71
CA SER A 148 -3.80 10.17 -5.25
C SER A 148 -4.37 8.86 -4.66
N ILE A 149 -5.57 8.46 -5.07
CA ILE A 149 -6.18 7.19 -4.61
C ILE A 149 -5.32 5.99 -5.05
N ARG A 150 -4.79 6.01 -6.28
CA ARG A 150 -3.91 4.95 -6.80
C ARG A 150 -2.64 4.84 -5.97
N GLN A 151 -2.03 5.95 -5.62
CA GLN A 151 -0.83 5.97 -4.79
C GLN A 151 -1.11 5.42 -3.38
N MET A 152 -2.17 5.89 -2.73
CA MET A 152 -2.56 5.38 -1.41
C MET A 152 -2.88 3.88 -1.42
N LYS A 153 -3.52 3.37 -2.48
CA LYS A 153 -3.75 1.93 -2.66
C LYS A 153 -2.45 1.15 -2.77
N LYS A 154 -1.45 1.70 -3.47
CA LYS A 154 -0.12 1.07 -3.55
C LYS A 154 0.52 1.00 -2.17
N GLU A 155 0.55 2.10 -1.44
CA GLU A 155 1.08 2.17 -0.07
C GLU A 155 0.38 1.18 0.88
N ALA A 156 -0.96 1.08 0.81
CA ALA A 156 -1.73 0.11 1.60
C ALA A 156 -1.38 -1.34 1.25
N ASN A 157 -1.20 -1.65 -0.04
CA ASN A 157 -0.80 -2.98 -0.50
C ASN A 157 0.63 -3.33 -0.06
N ASP A 158 1.57 -2.38 -0.13
CA ASP A 158 2.95 -2.58 0.31
C ASP A 158 2.99 -2.81 1.83
N ALA A 159 2.24 -2.03 2.60
CA ALA A 159 2.07 -2.24 4.03
C ALA A 159 1.44 -3.61 4.35
N HIS A 160 0.45 -4.04 3.56
CA HIS A 160 -0.18 -5.36 3.72
C HIS A 160 0.80 -6.51 3.47
N LYS A 161 1.60 -6.43 2.39
CA LYS A 161 2.64 -7.42 2.08
C LYS A 161 3.68 -7.50 3.20
N LEU A 162 4.14 -6.36 3.69
CA LEU A 162 5.10 -6.31 4.79
C LEU A 162 4.54 -6.94 6.08
N ILE A 163 3.26 -6.70 6.41
CA ILE A 163 2.58 -7.32 7.53
C ILE A 163 2.53 -8.85 7.36
N GLN A 164 2.18 -9.33 6.17
CA GLN A 164 2.11 -10.77 5.88
C GLN A 164 3.48 -11.42 6.00
N GLU A 165 4.53 -10.82 5.45
CA GLU A 165 5.89 -11.30 5.51
C GLU A 165 6.38 -11.42 6.97
N LYS A 166 6.21 -10.37 7.76
CA LYS A 166 6.60 -10.36 9.18
C LYS A 166 5.79 -11.35 10.02
N ALA A 167 4.50 -11.50 9.74
CA ALA A 167 3.65 -12.49 10.40
C ALA A 167 4.10 -13.92 10.07
N MET A 168 4.44 -14.19 8.81
CA MET A 168 4.98 -15.49 8.39
C MET A 168 6.32 -15.79 9.04
N GLN A 169 7.25 -14.83 9.09
CA GLN A 169 8.53 -14.99 9.79
C GLN A 169 8.32 -15.28 11.29
N SER A 170 7.38 -14.56 11.92
CA SER A 170 7.04 -14.79 13.33
C SER A 170 6.46 -16.20 13.56
N GLN A 171 5.64 -16.69 12.63
CA GLN A 171 5.07 -18.04 12.69
C GLN A 171 6.16 -19.12 12.53
N THR A 172 7.08 -18.94 11.57
CA THR A 172 8.21 -19.87 11.37
C THR A 172 9.07 -19.97 12.64
N LEU A 173 9.41 -18.83 13.25
CA LEU A 173 10.15 -18.81 14.51
C LEU A 173 9.38 -19.51 15.66
N HIS A 174 8.06 -19.38 15.69
CA HIS A 174 7.23 -20.08 16.67
C HIS A 174 7.30 -21.60 16.48
N GLU A 175 7.22 -22.09 15.25
CA GLU A 175 7.33 -23.51 14.93
C GLU A 175 8.72 -24.07 15.24
N GLU A 176 9.78 -23.30 14.99
CA GLU A 176 11.16 -23.65 15.37
C GLU A 176 11.30 -23.79 16.89
N ILE A 177 10.74 -22.85 17.66
CA ILE A 177 10.74 -22.90 19.12
C ILE A 177 10.06 -24.16 19.63
N LEU A 178 8.91 -24.53 19.05
CA LEU A 178 8.19 -25.75 19.44
C LEU A 178 9.03 -27.00 19.15
N LYS A 179 9.65 -27.11 17.98
CA LYS A 179 10.52 -28.24 17.62
C LYS A 179 11.70 -28.39 18.58
N ILE A 180 12.39 -27.29 18.88
CA ILE A 180 13.54 -27.31 19.80
C ILE A 180 13.06 -27.69 21.23
N SER A 181 11.90 -27.21 21.64
CA SER A 181 11.33 -27.59 22.94
C SER A 181 11.04 -29.11 23.04
N GLU A 182 10.41 -29.67 21.98
CA GLU A 182 10.17 -31.11 21.91
C GLU A 182 11.46 -31.97 21.90
N GLU A 183 12.52 -31.45 21.25
CA GLU A 183 13.83 -32.10 21.28
C GLU A 183 14.46 -32.11 22.67
N ILE A 184 14.30 -31.02 23.43
CA ILE A 184 14.78 -30.94 24.82
C ILE A 184 14.01 -31.92 25.70
N ASP A 185 12.69 -32.03 25.52
CA ASP A 185 11.84 -32.93 26.33
C ASP A 185 12.16 -34.41 26.06
N LYS A 186 12.75 -34.75 24.92
CA LYS A 186 13.18 -36.10 24.55
C LYS A 186 14.61 -36.43 25.01
N MET A 187 15.38 -35.47 25.47
CA MET A 187 16.77 -35.66 25.93
C MET A 187 16.85 -36.03 27.43
#